data_369d872ad986d19d2153d7f55195a976
#
_entry.id   369d872ad986d19d2153d7f55195a976
#
_cell.length_a   1.000
_cell.length_b   1.000
_cell.length_c   1.000
_cell.angle_alpha   90.00
_cell.angle_beta   90.00
_cell.angle_gamma   90.00
#
_symmetry.space_group_name_H-M   'P 1'
#
loop_
_entity.id
_entity.type
_entity.pdbx_description
1 polymer ?
#
loop_
_entity_poly.entity_id
_entity_poly.type
_entity_poly.pdbx_seq_one_letter_code
_entity_poly.pdbx_strand_id
1 'polypeptide(L)' 'EEALDAALALVAASQKEEGCVSYDVFESGTRADVFMICETWASQEALDAHKQTAHFIQYVAQLEECGALKLEQFDFPAK' A
#
# COMPACT_ATOMS: atom_id res chain seq x y z
N GLU A 1 16.19 -5.22 -1.70
CA GLU A 1 15.32 -6.36 -1.93
C GLU A 1 14.16 -6.01 -2.85
N GLU A 2 13.82 -6.91 -3.73
CA GLU A 2 12.82 -6.68 -4.78
C GLU A 2 11.45 -6.29 -4.25
N ALA A 3 10.97 -7.03 -3.26
CA ALA A 3 9.64 -6.75 -2.70
C ALA A 3 9.60 -5.41 -1.99
N LEU A 4 10.61 -5.09 -1.22
CA LEU A 4 10.68 -3.82 -0.53
C LEU A 4 10.81 -2.66 -1.52
N ASP A 5 11.60 -2.84 -2.58
CA ASP A 5 11.74 -1.82 -3.61
C ASP A 5 10.40 -1.54 -4.30
N ALA A 6 9.63 -2.60 -4.61
CA ALA A 6 8.30 -2.44 -5.19
C ALA A 6 7.36 -1.72 -4.22
N ALA A 7 7.41 -2.07 -2.94
CA ALA A 7 6.59 -1.42 -1.93
C ALA A 7 6.94 0.06 -1.79
N LEU A 8 8.22 0.40 -1.80
CA LEU A 8 8.66 1.79 -1.70
C LEU A 8 8.25 2.61 -2.93
N ALA A 9 8.31 2.01 -4.12
CA ALA A 9 7.85 2.67 -5.32
C ALA A 9 6.35 2.92 -5.28
N LEU A 10 5.59 1.95 -4.79
CA LEU A 10 4.14 2.09 -4.62
C LEU A 10 3.81 3.19 -3.62
N VAL A 11 4.53 3.24 -2.51
CA VAL A 11 4.36 4.30 -1.51
C VAL A 11 4.56 5.67 -2.14
N ALA A 12 5.66 5.86 -2.85
CA ALA A 12 5.99 7.16 -3.44
C ALA A 12 4.92 7.62 -4.45
N ALA A 13 4.46 6.71 -5.30
CA ALA A 13 3.43 7.04 -6.28
C ALA A 13 2.08 7.31 -5.62
N SER A 14 1.74 6.51 -4.62
CA SER A 14 0.44 6.62 -3.95
C SER A 14 0.31 7.91 -3.12
N GLN A 15 1.39 8.35 -2.52
CA GLN A 15 1.39 9.59 -1.73
C GLN A 15 1.03 10.82 -2.56
N LYS A 16 1.19 10.74 -3.86
CA LYS A 16 0.87 11.83 -4.77
C LYS A 16 -0.60 11.83 -5.20
N GLU A 17 -1.35 10.80 -4.87
CA GLU A 17 -2.74 10.71 -5.29
C GLU A 17 -3.61 11.66 -4.49
N GLU A 18 -4.60 12.24 -5.16
CA GLU A 18 -5.58 13.06 -4.50
C GLU A 18 -6.40 12.20 -3.54
N GLY A 19 -6.61 12.67 -2.35
CA GLY A 19 -7.35 11.92 -1.34
C GLY A 19 -6.51 10.97 -0.51
N CYS A 20 -5.23 10.84 -0.81
CA CYS A 20 -4.32 10.05 0.03
C CYS A 20 -3.94 10.85 1.26
N VAL A 21 -4.40 10.42 2.41
CA VAL A 21 -4.06 11.06 3.69
C VAL A 21 -2.69 10.59 4.16
N SER A 22 -2.46 9.31 4.12
CA SER A 22 -1.16 8.74 4.46
C SER A 22 -0.95 7.42 3.73
N TYR A 23 0.29 7.10 3.45
CA TYR A 23 0.65 5.86 2.80
C TYR A 23 2.11 5.58 3.16
N ASP A 24 2.36 4.46 3.83
CA ASP A 24 3.70 4.15 4.29
C ASP A 24 3.91 2.65 4.39
N VAL A 25 5.16 2.26 4.44
CA VAL A 25 5.55 0.87 4.63
C VAL A 25 6.35 0.73 5.91
N PHE A 26 6.05 -0.32 6.66
CA PHE A 26 6.71 -0.61 7.93
C PHE A 26 7.30 -2.01 7.88
N GLU A 27 8.51 -2.14 8.36
CA GLU A 27 9.17 -3.43 8.45
C GLU A 27 8.94 -4.06 9.81
N SER A 28 8.81 -5.39 9.82
CA SER A 28 8.65 -6.11 11.07
C SER A 28 9.93 -6.00 11.91
N GLY A 29 9.75 -5.79 13.21
CA GLY A 29 10.88 -5.76 14.13
C GLY A 29 11.39 -7.15 14.52
N THR A 30 10.64 -8.20 14.15
CA THR A 30 10.99 -9.57 14.54
C THR A 30 11.22 -10.51 13.36
N ARG A 31 10.86 -10.08 12.15
CA ARG A 31 11.01 -10.89 10.93
C ARG A 31 11.65 -10.06 9.85
N ALA A 32 12.79 -10.48 9.36
CA ALA A 32 13.59 -9.71 8.43
C ALA A 32 12.93 -9.52 7.06
N ASP A 33 12.07 -10.42 6.66
CA ASP A 33 11.47 -10.44 5.32
C ASP A 33 9.98 -10.09 5.32
N VAL A 34 9.49 -9.48 6.39
CA VAL A 34 8.07 -9.14 6.52
C VAL A 34 7.92 -7.63 6.66
N PHE A 35 7.02 -7.06 5.88
CA PHE A 35 6.67 -5.66 6.01
C PHE A 35 5.16 -5.49 5.79
N MET A 36 4.65 -4.34 6.19
CA MET A 36 3.24 -4.02 6.11
C MET A 36 3.07 -2.63 5.52
N ILE A 37 2.10 -2.48 4.62
CA ILE A 37 1.74 -1.17 4.10
C ILE A 37 0.53 -0.67 4.87
N CYS A 38 0.65 0.54 5.41
CA CYS A 38 -0.44 1.19 6.12
C CYS A 38 -0.86 2.43 5.34
N GLU A 39 -2.15 2.55 5.07
CA GLU A 39 -2.64 3.66 4.27
C GLU A 39 -3.96 4.18 4.80
N THR A 40 -4.16 5.47 4.64
CA THR A 40 -5.40 6.14 5.02
C THR A 40 -5.87 7.01 3.87
N TRP A 41 -7.14 6.94 3.56
CA TRP A 41 -7.75 7.66 2.44
C TRP A 41 -8.85 8.58 2.95
N ALA A 42 -9.00 9.72 2.28
CA ALA A 42 -9.99 10.72 2.66
C ALA A 42 -11.43 10.22 2.46
N SER A 43 -11.63 9.28 1.54
CA SER A 43 -12.96 8.72 1.25
C SER A 43 -12.82 7.35 0.63
N GLN A 44 -13.93 6.61 0.61
CA GLN A 44 -13.98 5.33 -0.08
C GLN A 44 -13.74 5.51 -1.58
N GLU A 45 -14.24 6.61 -2.14
CA GLU A 45 -14.04 6.91 -3.55
C GLU A 45 -12.57 7.09 -3.89
N ALA A 46 -11.82 7.75 -3.01
CA ALA A 46 -10.39 7.94 -3.21
C ALA A 46 -9.65 6.61 -3.19
N LEU A 47 -10.02 5.72 -2.27
CA LEU A 47 -9.43 4.39 -2.20
C LEU A 47 -9.76 3.58 -3.45
N ASP A 48 -11.01 3.64 -3.90
CA ASP A 48 -11.42 2.92 -5.11
C ASP A 48 -10.66 3.40 -6.35
N ALA A 49 -10.47 4.71 -6.45
CA ALA A 49 -9.69 5.30 -7.53
C ALA A 49 -8.23 4.83 -7.48
N HIS A 50 -7.66 4.75 -6.26
CA HIS A 50 -6.31 4.26 -6.06
C HIS A 50 -6.14 2.84 -6.62
N LYS A 51 -7.11 1.98 -6.38
CA LYS A 51 -7.03 0.58 -6.81
C LYS A 51 -7.06 0.41 -8.32
N GLN A 52 -7.45 1.45 -9.04
CA GLN A 52 -7.49 1.42 -10.51
C GLN A 52 -6.28 2.08 -11.15
N THR A 53 -5.36 2.60 -10.36
CA THR A 53 -4.18 3.27 -10.91
C THR A 53 -3.19 2.25 -11.49
N ALA A 54 -2.40 2.72 -12.47
CA ALA A 54 -1.39 1.88 -13.08
C ALA A 54 -0.35 1.41 -12.07
N HIS A 55 0.06 2.31 -11.17
CA HIS A 55 1.07 1.95 -10.17
C HIS A 55 0.53 0.91 -9.17
N PHE A 56 -0.73 1.02 -8.78
CA PHE A 56 -1.31 0.00 -7.89
C PHE A 56 -1.29 -1.37 -8.57
N ILE A 57 -1.79 -1.44 -9.80
CA ILE A 57 -1.88 -2.70 -10.53
C ILE A 57 -0.49 -3.31 -10.73
N GLN A 58 0.47 -2.49 -11.14
CA GLN A 58 1.82 -2.95 -11.42
C GLN A 58 2.54 -3.47 -10.17
N TYR A 59 2.56 -2.67 -9.11
CA TYR A 59 3.37 -3.02 -7.94
C TYR A 59 2.69 -4.07 -7.05
N VAL A 60 1.37 -4.09 -7.01
CA VAL A 60 0.65 -5.15 -6.31
C VAL A 60 0.92 -6.50 -6.98
N ALA A 61 0.92 -6.54 -8.31
CA ALA A 61 1.24 -7.77 -9.04
C ALA A 61 2.66 -8.25 -8.71
N GLN A 62 3.63 -7.33 -8.64
CA GLN A 62 4.99 -7.68 -8.28
C GLN A 62 5.08 -8.24 -6.87
N LEU A 63 4.35 -7.63 -5.93
CA LEU A 63 4.34 -8.10 -4.55
C LEU A 63 3.71 -9.48 -4.43
N GLU A 64 2.66 -9.73 -5.20
CA GLU A 64 2.04 -11.06 -5.23
C GLU A 64 2.99 -12.11 -5.78
N GLU A 65 3.74 -11.78 -6.81
CA GLU A 65 4.74 -12.69 -7.38
C GLU A 65 5.83 -13.05 -6.38
N CYS A 66 6.16 -12.11 -5.50
CA CYS A 66 7.16 -12.36 -4.44
C CYS A 66 6.57 -13.15 -3.28
N GLY A 67 5.27 -13.43 -3.30
CA GLY A 67 4.59 -14.13 -2.22
C GLY A 67 4.45 -13.29 -0.96
N ALA A 68 4.59 -11.97 -1.12
CA ALA A 68 4.68 -11.06 0.03
C ALA A 68 3.38 -10.38 0.39
N LEU A 69 2.33 -10.52 -0.43
CA LEU A 69 1.14 -9.70 -0.27
C LEU A 69 0.05 -10.38 0.53
N LYS A 70 -0.41 -9.70 1.57
CA LYS A 70 -1.60 -10.05 2.32
C LYS A 70 -2.33 -8.74 2.58
N LEU A 71 -3.58 -8.65 2.15
CA LEU A 71 -4.36 -7.43 2.28
C LEU A 71 -5.36 -7.53 3.43
N GLU A 72 -5.37 -6.51 4.28
CA GLU A 72 -6.35 -6.37 5.35
C GLU A 72 -6.80 -4.93 5.38
N GLN A 73 -8.09 -4.71 5.56
CA GLN A 73 -8.65 -3.37 5.62
C GLN A 73 -9.33 -3.16 6.97
N PHE A 74 -9.01 -2.04 7.60
CA PHE A 74 -9.60 -1.67 8.88
C PHE A 74 -10.31 -0.35 8.72
N ASP A 75 -11.59 -0.33 9.05
CA ASP A 75 -12.40 0.88 8.98
C ASP A 75 -12.62 1.42 10.38
N PHE A 76 -12.41 2.70 10.56
CA PHE A 76 -12.63 3.34 11.83
C PHE A 76 -13.84 4.26 11.70
N PRO A 77 -14.74 4.26 12.69
CA PRO A 77 -15.90 5.15 12.63
C PRO A 77 -15.46 6.61 12.61
N ALA A 78 -16.20 7.41 11.86
CA ALA A 78 -15.97 8.85 11.85
C ALA A 78 -16.31 9.44 13.22
N LYS A 79 -15.57 10.43 13.59
CA LYS A 79 -15.76 11.09 14.87
C LYS A 79 -16.46 12.42 14.70
#